data_89b966bea79753410bd9490b5566bc7d
#
_entry.id   89b966bea79753410bd9490b5566bc7d
#
_cell.length_a   1.000
_cell.length_b   1.000
_cell.length_c   1.000
_cell.angle_alpha   90.00
_cell.angle_beta   90.00
_cell.angle_gamma   90.00
#
_symmetry.space_group_name_H-M   'P 1'
#
loop_
_entity.id
_entity.type
_entity.pdbx_description
1 polymer ?
#
loop_
_entity_poly.entity_id
_entity_poly.type
_entity_poly.pdbx_seq_one_letter_code
_entity_poly.pdbx_strand_id
1 'polypeptide(L)'
;MKFDPMAPETLADPGAAYSELRAKCPFHLYEGPDFKFAITSDYREIKEEILQDSPVWSFRFGNAAKDTISDVGFKTDPPFHMAFRAALTPGFAPRQLAKYEADITRICDELIDTMRALPDARGDFHELFALPLPSRIMCVMLGAPEADNLHYKHWADILQDMLFHDPKPGSFEPILKEIYPHFNGHLDARAAKLAEAGISEPDNSVLGGVLPDDFMSRAVIARVEGRPLTREEQLNVCLAFLTGGQETTISLLANLMWRLLEAPERWERLKREPALVENAIEESLRFDPPVLAHFRTSLCPTTMHGVDLPERAKLMFSIIGANRDPAIFEDPESFRMDRPLGEARKHLSFGSGVHFCMGAPIARLEAKIAFAKLIEALPNLRLDGPTERIGSWMHWGRVKLPVAWG
;
A
#
# COMPACT_ATOMS: atom_id res chain seq x y z
N MET A 1 4.83 -18.09 -25.47
CA MET A 1 4.16 -18.56 -24.24
C MET A 1 2.85 -17.79 -24.10
N LYS A 2 1.75 -18.43 -23.77
CA LYS A 2 0.51 -17.71 -23.48
C LYS A 2 0.46 -17.51 -21.96
N PHE A 3 0.64 -16.29 -21.50
CA PHE A 3 0.57 -15.94 -20.09
C PHE A 3 -0.70 -15.10 -19.85
N ASP A 4 -1.45 -15.47 -18.81
CA ASP A 4 -2.64 -14.72 -18.40
C ASP A 4 -2.52 -14.38 -16.91
N PRO A 5 -2.40 -13.09 -16.55
CA PRO A 5 -2.29 -12.67 -15.16
C PRO A 5 -3.56 -12.96 -14.33
N MET A 6 -4.68 -13.19 -14.99
CA MET A 6 -5.97 -13.46 -14.36
C MET A 6 -6.36 -14.95 -14.36
N ALA A 7 -5.53 -15.83 -14.95
CA ALA A 7 -5.80 -17.26 -14.97
C ALA A 7 -5.77 -17.86 -13.56
N PRO A 8 -6.62 -18.86 -13.27
CA PRO A 8 -6.67 -19.49 -11.94
C PRO A 8 -5.31 -20.00 -11.46
N GLU A 9 -4.50 -20.60 -12.35
CA GLU A 9 -3.15 -21.08 -12.06
C GLU A 9 -2.19 -19.95 -11.69
N THR A 10 -2.25 -18.80 -12.38
CA THR A 10 -1.46 -17.60 -12.05
C THR A 10 -1.90 -17.04 -10.69
N LEU A 11 -3.20 -16.99 -10.46
CA LEU A 11 -3.76 -16.51 -9.21
C LEU A 11 -3.43 -17.44 -8.03
N ALA A 12 -3.28 -18.74 -8.25
CA ALA A 12 -2.94 -19.72 -7.21
C ALA A 12 -1.52 -19.50 -6.67
N ASP A 13 -0.55 -19.27 -7.55
CA ASP A 13 0.85 -18.97 -7.21
C ASP A 13 1.45 -17.92 -8.16
N PRO A 14 1.16 -16.64 -7.93
CA PRO A 14 1.67 -15.57 -8.79
C PRO A 14 3.21 -15.48 -8.74
N GLY A 15 3.83 -15.86 -7.61
CA GLY A 15 5.28 -15.87 -7.49
C GLY A 15 5.94 -16.77 -8.51
N ALA A 16 5.54 -18.05 -8.54
CA ALA A 16 6.05 -19.01 -9.51
C ALA A 16 5.71 -18.62 -10.95
N ALA A 17 4.47 -18.18 -11.21
CA ALA A 17 4.01 -17.80 -12.54
C ALA A 17 4.81 -16.62 -13.13
N TYR A 18 5.04 -15.56 -12.36
CA TYR A 18 5.83 -14.40 -12.83
C TYR A 18 7.35 -14.70 -12.89
N SER A 19 7.87 -15.60 -12.06
CA SER A 19 9.25 -16.07 -12.16
C SER A 19 9.46 -16.88 -13.44
N GLU A 20 8.51 -17.74 -13.81
CA GLU A 20 8.53 -18.46 -15.08
C GLU A 20 8.41 -17.50 -16.27
N LEU A 21 7.50 -16.52 -16.20
CA LEU A 21 7.35 -15.48 -17.22
C LEU A 21 8.68 -14.75 -17.46
N ARG A 22 9.30 -14.24 -16.38
CA ARG A 22 10.60 -13.54 -16.47
C ARG A 22 11.68 -14.40 -17.12
N ALA A 23 11.77 -15.68 -16.75
CA ALA A 23 12.80 -16.59 -17.28
C ALA A 23 12.62 -16.90 -18.78
N LYS A 24 11.39 -16.98 -19.25
CA LYS A 24 11.06 -17.38 -20.63
C LYS A 24 10.76 -16.22 -21.57
N CYS A 25 10.16 -15.15 -21.06
CA CYS A 25 9.67 -14.02 -21.83
C CYS A 25 9.60 -12.78 -20.92
N PRO A 26 10.71 -12.08 -20.67
CA PRO A 26 10.74 -10.96 -19.72
C PRO A 26 9.84 -9.79 -20.12
N PHE A 27 9.49 -9.69 -21.42
CA PHE A 27 8.51 -8.75 -21.95
C PHE A 27 7.41 -9.50 -22.69
N HIS A 28 6.15 -9.32 -22.29
CA HIS A 28 5.00 -10.06 -22.81
C HIS A 28 3.86 -9.12 -23.21
N LEU A 29 3.20 -9.40 -24.32
CA LEU A 29 1.96 -8.73 -24.70
C LEU A 29 0.76 -9.58 -24.26
N TYR A 30 -0.04 -9.03 -23.36
CA TYR A 30 -1.31 -9.61 -22.96
C TYR A 30 -2.44 -9.03 -23.79
N GLU A 31 -3.22 -9.92 -24.41
CA GLU A 31 -4.41 -9.60 -25.18
C GLU A 31 -5.59 -10.44 -24.67
N GLY A 32 -6.23 -9.93 -23.63
CA GLY A 32 -7.45 -10.52 -23.06
C GLY A 32 -8.71 -9.91 -23.68
N PRO A 33 -9.90 -10.39 -23.27
CA PRO A 33 -11.17 -9.90 -23.78
C PRO A 33 -11.43 -8.42 -23.43
N ASP A 34 -11.01 -7.99 -22.24
CA ASP A 34 -11.32 -6.68 -21.70
C ASP A 34 -10.11 -5.74 -21.65
N PHE A 35 -8.88 -6.30 -21.66
CA PHE A 35 -7.64 -5.56 -21.49
C PHE A 35 -6.59 -5.96 -22.51
N LYS A 36 -5.82 -4.95 -22.95
CA LYS A 36 -4.60 -5.14 -23.73
C LYS A 36 -3.50 -4.30 -23.08
N PHE A 37 -2.39 -4.94 -22.75
CA PHE A 37 -1.24 -4.25 -22.16
C PHE A 37 0.05 -5.07 -22.33
N ALA A 38 1.18 -4.37 -22.26
CA ALA A 38 2.47 -5.04 -22.13
C ALA A 38 2.75 -5.39 -20.67
N ILE A 39 3.55 -6.44 -20.45
CA ILE A 39 3.99 -6.87 -19.11
C ILE A 39 5.51 -6.95 -19.10
N THR A 40 6.16 -6.36 -18.10
CA THR A 40 7.56 -6.61 -17.82
C THR A 40 7.76 -7.08 -16.37
N SER A 41 8.76 -7.94 -16.16
CA SER A 41 9.17 -8.44 -14.85
C SER A 41 10.68 -8.24 -14.60
N ASP A 42 11.37 -7.52 -15.49
CA ASP A 42 12.79 -7.19 -15.33
C ASP A 42 12.97 -6.15 -14.24
N TYR A 43 13.76 -6.48 -13.23
CA TYR A 43 13.98 -5.60 -12.08
C TYR A 43 14.64 -4.27 -12.46
N ARG A 44 15.68 -4.33 -13.32
CA ARG A 44 16.45 -3.12 -13.69
C ARG A 44 15.64 -2.20 -14.56
N GLU A 45 14.96 -2.74 -15.56
CA GLU A 45 14.06 -1.99 -16.43
C GLU A 45 12.97 -1.29 -15.63
N ILE A 46 12.32 -2.00 -14.69
CA ILE A 46 11.30 -1.43 -13.82
C ILE A 46 11.88 -0.30 -12.96
N LYS A 47 13.01 -0.55 -12.29
CA LYS A 47 13.59 0.39 -11.34
C LYS A 47 14.24 1.60 -11.99
N GLU A 48 14.98 1.40 -13.09
CA GLU A 48 15.88 2.40 -13.67
C GLU A 48 15.23 3.19 -14.81
N GLU A 49 14.16 2.64 -15.45
CA GLU A 49 13.49 3.27 -16.59
C GLU A 49 12.03 3.62 -16.32
N ILE A 50 11.25 2.68 -15.77
CA ILE A 50 9.79 2.84 -15.67
C ILE A 50 9.39 3.66 -14.43
N LEU A 51 10.09 3.47 -13.30
CA LEU A 51 9.77 4.12 -12.02
C LEU A 51 10.51 5.44 -11.78
N GLN A 52 11.40 5.82 -12.68
CA GLN A 52 12.10 7.12 -12.61
C GLN A 52 11.24 8.25 -13.22
N ASP A 53 11.75 9.46 -13.16
CA ASP A 53 11.19 10.61 -13.90
C ASP A 53 11.46 10.38 -15.39
N SER A 54 10.51 9.74 -16.04
CA SER A 54 10.64 9.30 -17.43
C SER A 54 9.80 10.17 -18.36
N PRO A 55 10.36 10.66 -19.47
CA PRO A 55 9.57 11.34 -20.48
C PRO A 55 8.65 10.41 -21.27
N VAL A 56 8.76 9.09 -21.07
CA VAL A 56 7.99 8.07 -21.77
C VAL A 56 6.85 7.54 -20.91
N TRP A 57 7.10 7.29 -19.62
CA TRP A 57 6.17 6.56 -18.75
C TRP A 57 5.51 7.46 -17.72
N SER A 58 4.18 7.59 -17.82
CA SER A 58 3.37 8.47 -16.98
C SER A 58 2.52 7.68 -15.97
N PHE A 59 2.31 8.28 -14.80
CA PHE A 59 1.37 7.80 -13.79
C PHE A 59 0.01 8.51 -13.82
N ARG A 60 -0.11 9.65 -14.52
CA ARG A 60 -1.31 10.49 -14.53
C ARG A 60 -2.58 9.79 -15.03
N PHE A 61 -2.43 8.71 -15.81
CA PHE A 61 -3.55 7.92 -16.31
C PHE A 61 -3.95 6.77 -15.38
N GLY A 62 -3.43 6.78 -14.15
CA GLY A 62 -3.70 5.80 -13.12
C GLY A 62 -2.82 4.56 -13.20
N ASN A 63 -2.98 3.71 -12.20
CA ASN A 63 -2.23 2.47 -11.99
C ASN A 63 -3.04 1.21 -12.32
N ALA A 64 -4.00 1.30 -13.20
CA ALA A 64 -4.85 0.20 -13.65
C ALA A 64 -4.71 -0.05 -15.16
N ALA A 65 -5.21 -1.19 -15.64
CA ALA A 65 -5.20 -1.56 -17.05
C ALA A 65 -6.02 -0.60 -17.94
N LYS A 66 -7.03 0.05 -17.39
CA LYS A 66 -7.76 1.15 -18.04
C LYS A 66 -7.39 2.49 -17.42
N ASP A 67 -7.59 3.56 -18.18
CA ASP A 67 -7.38 4.91 -17.67
C ASP A 67 -8.34 5.20 -16.53
N THR A 68 -7.78 5.63 -15.41
CA THR A 68 -8.52 6.19 -14.29
C THR A 68 -8.35 7.69 -14.31
N ILE A 69 -9.43 8.41 -14.40
CA ILE A 69 -9.40 9.85 -14.56
C ILE A 69 -9.02 10.52 -13.25
N SER A 70 -7.82 11.06 -13.15
CA SER A 70 -7.48 12.20 -12.31
C SER A 70 -6.02 12.58 -12.49
N ASP A 71 -5.76 13.70 -13.13
CA ASP A 71 -4.45 14.39 -13.15
C ASP A 71 -4.31 15.37 -12.00
N VAL A 72 -4.77 14.96 -10.82
CA VAL A 72 -4.75 15.78 -9.60
C VAL A 72 -3.91 15.09 -8.52
N GLY A 73 -3.13 15.88 -7.82
CA GLY A 73 -2.41 15.45 -6.62
C GLY A 73 -1.37 14.38 -6.86
N PHE A 74 -1.47 13.25 -6.17
CA PHE A 74 -0.47 12.17 -6.23
C PHE A 74 -0.40 11.43 -7.56
N LYS A 75 -1.43 11.52 -8.41
CA LYS A 75 -1.46 10.87 -9.73
C LYS A 75 -0.94 11.77 -10.85
N THR A 76 -0.23 12.83 -10.55
CA THR A 76 0.42 13.71 -11.53
C THR A 76 1.85 13.26 -11.81
N ASP A 77 2.44 13.79 -12.86
CA ASP A 77 3.85 13.62 -13.18
C ASP A 77 4.68 14.83 -12.72
N PRO A 78 6.02 14.72 -12.63
CA PRO A 78 6.89 15.88 -12.45
C PRO A 78 6.69 16.96 -13.53
N PRO A 79 6.88 18.26 -13.23
CA PRO A 79 7.38 18.78 -11.94
C PRO A 79 6.29 18.94 -10.85
N PHE A 80 5.01 18.99 -11.20
CA PHE A 80 3.91 19.26 -10.25
C PHE A 80 3.84 18.21 -9.15
N HIS A 81 3.98 16.91 -9.51
CA HIS A 81 4.00 15.82 -8.54
C HIS A 81 5.01 16.05 -7.41
N MET A 82 6.23 16.50 -7.75
CA MET A 82 7.29 16.73 -6.78
C MET A 82 6.93 17.87 -5.82
N ALA A 83 6.36 18.96 -6.33
CA ALA A 83 5.92 20.09 -5.51
C ALA A 83 4.74 19.68 -4.59
N PHE A 84 3.74 18.96 -5.12
CA PHE A 84 2.61 18.46 -4.36
C PHE A 84 3.06 17.49 -3.24
N ARG A 85 3.91 16.54 -3.57
CA ARG A 85 4.49 15.60 -2.62
C ARG A 85 5.29 16.30 -1.52
N ALA A 86 6.12 17.28 -1.88
CA ALA A 86 6.95 18.04 -0.93
C ALA A 86 6.12 18.77 0.13
N ALA A 87 4.94 19.30 -0.25
CA ALA A 87 4.04 19.98 0.66
C ALA A 87 3.48 19.06 1.78
N LEU A 88 3.37 17.76 1.53
CA LEU A 88 2.79 16.77 2.47
C LEU A 88 3.85 15.89 3.16
N THR A 89 5.06 15.81 2.61
CA THR A 89 6.18 15.01 3.17
C THR A 89 6.49 15.29 4.65
N PRO A 90 6.37 16.53 5.18
CA PRO A 90 6.60 16.79 6.60
C PRO A 90 5.72 15.97 7.55
N GLY A 91 4.53 15.51 7.09
CA GLY A 91 3.66 14.62 7.85
C GLY A 91 4.23 13.21 8.09
N PHE A 92 5.24 12.81 7.33
CA PHE A 92 5.96 11.53 7.47
C PHE A 92 7.38 11.69 8.04
N ALA A 93 7.74 12.88 8.51
CA ALA A 93 9.04 13.12 9.13
C ALA A 93 9.23 12.27 10.40
N PRO A 94 10.47 11.94 10.80
CA PRO A 94 10.75 11.09 11.97
C PRO A 94 10.05 11.54 13.26
N ARG A 95 9.90 12.85 13.48
CA ARG A 95 9.17 13.40 14.63
C ARG A 95 7.69 13.04 14.61
N GLN A 96 7.07 12.98 13.42
CA GLN A 96 5.66 12.60 13.28
C GLN A 96 5.50 11.10 13.46
N LEU A 97 6.43 10.31 12.91
CA LEU A 97 6.43 8.85 13.11
C LEU A 97 6.51 8.49 14.60
N ALA A 98 7.36 9.18 15.37
CA ALA A 98 7.44 8.98 16.82
C ALA A 98 6.13 9.30 17.56
N LYS A 99 5.31 10.23 17.04
CA LYS A 99 3.97 10.51 17.58
C LYS A 99 3.01 9.35 17.32
N TYR A 100 3.01 8.80 16.10
CA TYR A 100 2.15 7.66 15.76
C TYR A 100 2.57 6.36 16.46
N GLU A 101 3.83 6.23 16.90
CA GLU A 101 4.30 5.07 17.65
C GLU A 101 3.46 4.80 18.91
N ALA A 102 3.07 5.86 19.63
CA ALA A 102 2.23 5.74 20.82
C ALA A 102 0.82 5.21 20.48
N ASP A 103 0.22 5.72 19.39
CA ASP A 103 -1.10 5.27 18.93
C ASP A 103 -1.06 3.83 18.43
N ILE A 104 -0.05 3.47 17.63
CA ILE A 104 0.14 2.09 17.15
C ILE A 104 0.28 1.14 18.34
N THR A 105 1.10 1.52 19.32
CA THR A 105 1.33 0.73 20.53
C THR A 105 0.03 0.49 21.30
N ARG A 106 -0.72 1.57 21.59
CA ARG A 106 -2.04 1.52 22.27
C ARG A 106 -3.02 0.62 21.52
N ILE A 107 -3.15 0.81 20.22
CA ILE A 107 -4.10 0.03 19.41
C ILE A 107 -3.68 -1.45 19.39
N CYS A 108 -2.40 -1.76 19.25
CA CYS A 108 -1.90 -3.14 19.33
C CYS A 108 -2.26 -3.79 20.68
N ASP A 109 -2.07 -3.08 21.79
CA ASP A 109 -2.38 -3.60 23.14
C ASP A 109 -3.87 -3.88 23.28
N GLU A 110 -4.74 -2.96 22.85
CA GLU A 110 -6.20 -3.12 22.87
C GLU A 110 -6.66 -4.33 22.04
N LEU A 111 -6.08 -4.53 20.85
CA LEU A 111 -6.42 -5.66 19.98
C LEU A 111 -5.92 -7.00 20.58
N ILE A 112 -4.73 -7.03 21.14
CA ILE A 112 -4.19 -8.21 21.83
C ILE A 112 -5.03 -8.55 23.06
N ASP A 113 -5.45 -7.58 23.83
CA ASP A 113 -6.31 -7.80 25.00
C ASP A 113 -7.67 -8.34 24.56
N THR A 114 -8.22 -7.86 23.45
CA THR A 114 -9.44 -8.42 22.83
C THR A 114 -9.25 -9.87 22.43
N MET A 115 -8.13 -10.23 21.80
CA MET A 115 -7.80 -11.61 21.47
C MET A 115 -7.71 -12.48 22.73
N ARG A 116 -6.98 -12.03 23.76
CA ARG A 116 -6.81 -12.75 25.03
C ARG A 116 -8.12 -12.99 25.79
N ALA A 117 -9.11 -12.10 25.61
CA ALA A 117 -10.42 -12.22 26.24
C ALA A 117 -11.31 -13.30 25.60
N LEU A 118 -10.94 -13.83 24.42
CA LEU A 118 -11.73 -14.88 23.76
C LEU A 118 -11.58 -16.21 24.52
N PRO A 119 -12.70 -16.85 24.90
CA PRO A 119 -12.69 -18.01 25.81
C PRO A 119 -11.97 -19.23 25.22
N ASP A 120 -12.03 -19.40 23.90
CA ASP A 120 -11.46 -20.56 23.21
C ASP A 120 -10.01 -20.35 22.79
N ALA A 121 -9.40 -19.19 23.09
CA ALA A 121 -8.05 -18.79 22.67
C ALA A 121 -7.78 -19.06 21.18
N ARG A 122 -8.77 -18.75 20.33
CA ARG A 122 -8.71 -18.88 18.88
C ARG A 122 -9.57 -17.82 18.18
N GLY A 123 -9.28 -17.56 16.91
CA GLY A 123 -10.05 -16.63 16.09
C GLY A 123 -9.40 -16.39 14.74
N ASP A 124 -9.91 -15.44 13.99
CA ASP A 124 -9.33 -15.03 12.71
C ASP A 124 -8.39 -13.85 12.91
N PHE A 125 -7.09 -14.03 12.62
CA PHE A 125 -6.08 -12.98 12.78
C PHE A 125 -6.36 -11.77 11.87
N HIS A 126 -6.92 -12.01 10.68
CA HIS A 126 -7.28 -10.92 9.77
C HIS A 126 -8.31 -10.00 10.43
N GLU A 127 -9.41 -10.55 10.95
CA GLU A 127 -10.49 -9.77 11.56
C GLU A 127 -10.12 -9.17 12.92
N LEU A 128 -9.38 -9.94 13.73
CA LEU A 128 -9.07 -9.54 15.11
C LEU A 128 -7.91 -8.57 15.22
N PHE A 129 -6.98 -8.58 14.25
CA PHE A 129 -5.75 -7.81 14.36
C PHE A 129 -5.32 -7.10 13.07
N ALA A 130 -5.17 -7.84 11.95
CA ALA A 130 -4.56 -7.29 10.75
C ALA A 130 -5.41 -6.18 10.09
N LEU A 131 -6.74 -6.31 10.09
CA LEU A 131 -7.66 -5.31 9.55
C LEU A 131 -7.83 -4.10 10.47
N PRO A 132 -8.14 -4.25 11.78
CA PRO A 132 -8.41 -3.09 12.62
C PRO A 132 -7.19 -2.22 12.89
N LEU A 133 -5.98 -2.75 12.97
CA LEU A 133 -4.80 -1.95 13.27
C LEU A 133 -4.56 -0.85 12.21
N PRO A 134 -4.31 -1.15 10.92
CA PRO A 134 -4.06 -0.11 9.92
C PRO A 134 -5.27 0.79 9.67
N SER A 135 -6.50 0.24 9.78
CA SER A 135 -7.72 1.02 9.58
C SER A 135 -7.90 2.10 10.66
N ARG A 136 -7.59 1.79 11.92
CA ARG A 136 -7.62 2.76 13.02
C ARG A 136 -6.47 3.77 12.91
N ILE A 137 -5.26 3.33 12.56
CA ILE A 137 -4.10 4.22 12.37
C ILE A 137 -4.36 5.19 11.22
N MET A 138 -4.97 4.74 10.12
CA MET A 138 -5.35 5.63 9.02
C MET A 138 -6.30 6.73 9.50
N CYS A 139 -7.30 6.42 10.35
CA CYS A 139 -8.18 7.43 10.94
C CYS A 139 -7.40 8.45 11.79
N VAL A 140 -6.50 7.98 12.66
CA VAL A 140 -5.63 8.84 13.47
C VAL A 140 -4.80 9.78 12.59
N MET A 141 -4.17 9.24 11.54
CA MET A 141 -3.33 10.04 10.62
C MET A 141 -4.14 11.07 9.86
N LEU A 142 -5.32 10.72 9.37
CA LEU A 142 -6.22 11.66 8.69
C LEU A 142 -6.77 12.73 9.62
N GLY A 143 -6.92 12.43 10.91
CA GLY A 143 -7.63 13.26 11.89
C GLY A 143 -9.15 13.03 11.85
N ALA A 144 -9.54 11.78 11.61
CA ALA A 144 -10.91 11.28 11.68
C ALA A 144 -11.14 10.47 12.97
N PRO A 145 -12.39 10.30 13.43
CA PRO A 145 -12.68 9.47 14.59
C PRO A 145 -12.29 8.01 14.34
N GLU A 146 -11.57 7.39 15.27
CA GLU A 146 -11.21 5.97 15.19
C GLU A 146 -12.44 5.04 15.08
N ALA A 147 -13.57 5.43 15.65
CA ALA A 147 -14.81 4.68 15.60
C ALA A 147 -15.34 4.50 14.17
N ASP A 148 -14.95 5.37 13.25
CA ASP A 148 -15.40 5.34 11.85
C ASP A 148 -14.51 4.43 10.98
N ASN A 149 -13.52 3.74 11.55
CA ASN A 149 -12.53 2.97 10.80
C ASN A 149 -13.14 1.93 9.84
N LEU A 150 -14.20 1.22 10.25
CA LEU A 150 -14.88 0.24 9.39
C LEU A 150 -15.67 0.91 8.26
N HIS A 151 -16.19 2.11 8.47
CA HIS A 151 -16.83 2.89 7.43
C HIS A 151 -15.83 3.33 6.37
N TYR A 152 -14.67 3.84 6.79
CA TYR A 152 -13.57 4.18 5.87
C TYR A 152 -13.03 2.94 5.15
N LYS A 153 -12.95 1.79 5.83
CA LYS A 153 -12.55 0.53 5.20
C LYS A 153 -13.54 0.10 4.11
N HIS A 154 -14.84 0.21 4.38
CA HIS A 154 -15.87 -0.08 3.39
C HIS A 154 -15.74 0.80 2.13
N TRP A 155 -15.51 2.09 2.28
CA TRP A 155 -15.27 2.98 1.15
C TRP A 155 -14.00 2.62 0.38
N ALA A 156 -12.94 2.30 1.10
CA ALA A 156 -11.68 1.88 0.48
C ALA A 156 -11.86 0.61 -0.36
N ASP A 157 -12.59 -0.37 0.14
CA ASP A 157 -12.86 -1.63 -0.56
C ASP A 157 -13.62 -1.42 -1.86
N ILE A 158 -14.69 -0.62 -1.82
CA ILE A 158 -15.45 -0.28 -3.03
C ILE A 158 -14.55 0.42 -4.05
N LEU A 159 -13.77 1.42 -3.62
CA LEU A 159 -12.89 2.16 -4.53
C LEU A 159 -11.83 1.25 -5.15
N GLN A 160 -11.25 0.33 -4.38
CA GLN A 160 -10.24 -0.60 -4.89
C GLN A 160 -10.84 -1.66 -5.80
N ASP A 161 -11.99 -2.24 -5.44
CA ASP A 161 -12.70 -3.18 -6.29
C ASP A 161 -13.01 -2.57 -7.66
N MET A 162 -13.59 -1.37 -7.68
CA MET A 162 -13.88 -0.65 -8.91
C MET A 162 -12.62 -0.31 -9.71
N LEU A 163 -11.49 -0.02 -9.04
CA LEU A 163 -10.24 0.33 -9.71
C LEU A 163 -9.62 -0.86 -10.44
N PHE A 164 -9.68 -2.05 -9.86
CA PHE A 164 -8.94 -3.20 -10.36
C PHE A 164 -9.78 -4.25 -11.10
N HIS A 165 -11.12 -4.23 -10.97
CA HIS A 165 -11.97 -5.23 -11.62
C HIS A 165 -12.68 -4.77 -12.90
N ASP A 166 -12.81 -3.54 -13.21
CA ASP A 166 -13.25 -2.93 -14.48
C ASP A 166 -13.77 -1.50 -14.28
N PRO A 167 -12.89 -0.52 -14.15
CA PRO A 167 -13.32 0.86 -13.99
C PRO A 167 -14.04 1.34 -15.27
N LYS A 168 -15.36 1.51 -15.19
CA LYS A 168 -16.14 2.13 -16.26
C LYS A 168 -16.20 3.64 -16.02
N PRO A 169 -16.23 4.47 -17.07
CA PRO A 169 -16.47 5.90 -16.89
C PRO A 169 -17.72 6.14 -16.04
N GLY A 170 -17.60 6.98 -15.00
CA GLY A 170 -18.70 7.30 -14.09
C GLY A 170 -18.98 6.26 -12.99
N SER A 171 -18.33 5.09 -12.98
CA SER A 171 -18.57 4.06 -11.95
C SER A 171 -18.25 4.52 -10.54
N PHE A 172 -17.30 5.45 -10.36
CA PHE A 172 -16.93 6.01 -9.06
C PHE A 172 -17.91 7.07 -8.55
N GLU A 173 -18.75 7.66 -9.39
CA GLU A 173 -19.62 8.77 -9.02
C GLU A 173 -20.56 8.47 -7.84
N PRO A 174 -21.22 7.30 -7.75
CA PRO A 174 -22.10 7.01 -6.63
C PRO A 174 -21.39 7.05 -5.28
N ILE A 175 -20.23 6.41 -5.17
CA ILE A 175 -19.48 6.35 -3.92
C ILE A 175 -18.81 7.69 -3.60
N LEU A 176 -18.36 8.44 -4.60
CA LEU A 176 -17.79 9.77 -4.41
C LEU A 176 -18.82 10.79 -3.93
N LYS A 177 -20.11 10.64 -4.28
CA LYS A 177 -21.22 11.44 -3.74
C LYS A 177 -21.44 11.23 -2.23
N GLU A 178 -20.99 10.12 -1.69
CA GLU A 178 -20.99 9.86 -0.25
C GLU A 178 -19.71 10.36 0.42
N ILE A 179 -18.55 10.03 -0.17
CA ILE A 179 -17.23 10.33 0.38
C ILE A 179 -16.93 11.85 0.39
N TYR A 180 -17.21 12.55 -0.70
CA TYR A 180 -16.84 13.97 -0.82
C TYR A 180 -17.54 14.89 0.17
N PRO A 181 -18.87 14.81 0.42
CA PRO A 181 -19.50 15.60 1.47
C PRO A 181 -18.93 15.36 2.86
N HIS A 182 -18.57 14.11 3.18
CA HIS A 182 -17.97 13.75 4.46
C HIS A 182 -16.62 14.45 4.65
N PHE A 183 -15.68 14.28 3.70
CA PHE A 183 -14.38 14.94 3.79
C PHE A 183 -14.48 16.47 3.68
N ASN A 184 -15.40 17.00 2.86
CA ASN A 184 -15.63 18.43 2.79
C ASN A 184 -16.02 19.02 4.16
N GLY A 185 -16.91 18.35 4.92
CA GLY A 185 -17.26 18.77 6.26
C GLY A 185 -16.05 18.90 7.20
N HIS A 186 -15.15 17.93 7.16
CA HIS A 186 -13.91 17.95 7.95
C HIS A 186 -12.94 19.05 7.51
N LEU A 187 -12.77 19.26 6.21
CA LEU A 187 -11.90 20.28 5.65
C LEU A 187 -12.45 21.69 5.92
N ASP A 188 -13.77 21.87 5.77
CA ASP A 188 -14.45 23.16 6.05
C ASP A 188 -14.39 23.54 7.53
N ALA A 189 -14.54 22.57 8.44
CA ALA A 189 -14.39 22.81 9.88
C ALA A 189 -12.96 23.29 10.23
N ARG A 190 -11.92 22.79 9.56
CA ARG A 190 -10.54 23.25 9.74
C ARG A 190 -10.33 24.66 9.17
N ALA A 191 -10.86 24.92 7.98
CA ALA A 191 -10.81 26.26 7.39
C ALA A 191 -11.53 27.29 8.24
N ALA A 192 -12.69 26.95 8.83
CA ALA A 192 -13.42 27.82 9.75
C ALA A 192 -12.60 28.19 11.00
N LYS A 193 -11.89 27.21 11.61
CA LYS A 193 -11.01 27.48 12.77
C LYS A 193 -9.88 28.45 12.44
N LEU A 194 -9.30 28.37 11.24
CA LEU A 194 -8.28 29.33 10.81
C LEU A 194 -8.89 30.74 10.66
N ALA A 195 -10.08 30.84 10.06
CA ALA A 195 -10.78 32.10 9.90
C ALA A 195 -11.16 32.72 11.27
N GLU A 196 -11.68 31.93 12.21
CA GLU A 196 -11.98 32.37 13.59
C GLU A 196 -10.73 32.85 14.33
N ALA A 197 -9.56 32.24 14.06
CA ALA A 197 -8.29 32.68 14.61
C ALA A 197 -7.67 33.90 13.88
N GLY A 198 -8.31 34.41 12.81
CA GLY A 198 -7.81 35.51 12.00
C GLY A 198 -6.59 35.16 11.14
N ILE A 199 -6.35 33.88 10.81
CA ILE A 199 -5.19 33.41 10.10
C ILE A 199 -5.52 33.26 8.60
N SER A 200 -5.01 34.15 7.77
CA SER A 200 -5.24 34.14 6.31
C SER A 200 -4.16 33.39 5.53
N GLU A 201 -2.93 33.33 6.08
CA GLU A 201 -1.78 32.62 5.48
C GLU A 201 -1.24 31.59 6.47
N PRO A 202 -1.91 30.44 6.61
CA PRO A 202 -1.49 29.42 7.56
C PRO A 202 -0.21 28.71 7.07
N ASP A 203 0.62 28.33 8.05
CA ASP A 203 1.80 27.47 7.88
C ASP A 203 1.80 26.36 8.95
N ASN A 204 2.88 25.60 9.04
CA ASN A 204 2.96 24.49 9.98
C ASN A 204 2.89 24.89 11.48
N SER A 205 3.03 26.16 11.83
CA SER A 205 2.96 26.65 13.22
C SER A 205 1.54 26.52 13.82
N VAL A 206 0.52 26.45 12.98
CA VAL A 206 -0.88 26.30 13.43
C VAL A 206 -1.20 24.86 13.87
N LEU A 207 -0.36 23.89 13.49
CA LEU A 207 -0.57 22.46 13.78
C LEU A 207 -0.28 22.16 15.27
N GLY A 208 -1.18 21.44 15.91
CA GLY A 208 -1.11 21.12 17.34
C GLY A 208 -1.58 22.23 18.26
N GLY A 209 -2.01 23.37 17.70
CA GLY A 209 -2.58 24.51 18.41
C GLY A 209 -3.97 24.86 17.87
N VAL A 210 -4.03 25.70 16.82
CA VAL A 210 -5.30 26.11 16.17
C VAL A 210 -5.94 24.93 15.43
N LEU A 211 -5.13 24.15 14.71
CA LEU A 211 -5.57 22.95 14.04
C LEU A 211 -4.94 21.70 14.68
N PRO A 212 -5.64 20.55 14.63
CA PRO A 212 -5.01 19.27 14.92
C PRO A 212 -3.79 19.03 14.01
N ASP A 213 -2.82 18.28 14.51
CA ASP A 213 -1.65 17.91 13.69
C ASP A 213 -1.92 16.59 12.97
N ASP A 214 -2.76 16.66 11.91
CA ASP A 214 -3.21 15.56 11.07
C ASP A 214 -3.10 15.91 9.58
N PHE A 215 -3.37 14.93 8.70
CA PHE A 215 -3.21 15.13 7.26
C PHE A 215 -4.33 15.96 6.62
N MET A 216 -5.56 15.97 7.15
CA MET A 216 -6.60 16.90 6.67
C MET A 216 -6.22 18.35 7.00
N SER A 217 -5.65 18.61 8.18
CA SER A 217 -5.13 19.94 8.54
C SER A 217 -3.97 20.35 7.64
N ARG A 218 -3.04 19.41 7.37
CA ARG A 218 -1.93 19.64 6.43
C ARG A 218 -2.42 19.93 5.02
N ALA A 219 -3.45 19.23 4.54
CA ALA A 219 -4.05 19.50 3.22
C ALA A 219 -4.67 20.90 3.14
N VAL A 220 -5.28 21.39 4.25
CA VAL A 220 -5.89 22.73 4.31
C VAL A 220 -4.83 23.84 4.27
N ILE A 221 -3.68 23.64 4.93
CA ILE A 221 -2.61 24.66 4.99
C ILE A 221 -1.58 24.53 3.87
N ALA A 222 -1.55 23.40 3.16
CA ALA A 222 -0.53 23.13 2.15
C ALA A 222 -0.57 24.14 1.00
N ARG A 223 0.62 24.47 0.50
CA ARG A 223 0.80 25.34 -0.67
C ARG A 223 1.68 24.63 -1.70
N VAL A 224 1.26 24.69 -2.95
CA VAL A 224 2.00 24.16 -4.09
C VAL A 224 2.21 25.30 -5.09
N GLU A 225 3.45 25.50 -5.52
CA GLU A 225 3.81 26.59 -6.45
C GLU A 225 3.33 27.97 -5.96
N GLY A 226 3.37 28.21 -4.64
CA GLY A 226 2.99 29.46 -4.01
C GLY A 226 1.49 29.66 -3.77
N ARG A 227 0.60 28.80 -4.30
CA ARG A 227 -0.86 28.84 -4.07
C ARG A 227 -1.32 27.79 -3.06
N PRO A 228 -2.44 28.01 -2.33
CA PRO A 228 -3.10 26.97 -1.56
C PRO A 228 -3.54 25.81 -2.47
N LEU A 229 -3.67 24.61 -1.88
CA LEU A 229 -4.32 23.48 -2.58
C LEU A 229 -5.75 23.82 -2.93
N THR A 230 -6.18 23.44 -4.13
CA THR A 230 -7.60 23.45 -4.50
C THR A 230 -8.37 22.43 -3.65
N ARG A 231 -9.70 22.56 -3.60
CA ARG A 231 -10.55 21.59 -2.89
C ARG A 231 -10.38 20.16 -3.45
N GLU A 232 -10.24 20.03 -4.75
CA GLU A 232 -10.01 18.75 -5.41
C GLU A 232 -8.67 18.13 -5.01
N GLU A 233 -7.61 18.94 -4.92
CA GLU A 233 -6.30 18.49 -4.42
C GLU A 233 -6.35 18.07 -2.95
N GLN A 234 -7.08 18.79 -2.09
CA GLN A 234 -7.30 18.41 -0.69
C GLN A 234 -8.06 17.09 -0.57
N LEU A 235 -9.12 16.89 -1.36
CA LEU A 235 -9.87 15.64 -1.42
C LEU A 235 -8.99 14.50 -1.94
N ASN A 236 -8.11 14.75 -2.91
CA ASN A 236 -7.15 13.76 -3.39
C ASN A 236 -6.20 13.28 -2.29
N VAL A 237 -5.79 14.15 -1.36
CA VAL A 237 -5.02 13.73 -0.17
C VAL A 237 -5.85 12.74 0.65
N CYS A 238 -7.12 13.05 0.97
CA CYS A 238 -7.98 12.16 1.74
C CYS A 238 -8.19 10.81 1.05
N LEU A 239 -8.46 10.81 -0.27
CA LEU A 239 -8.64 9.59 -1.05
C LEU A 239 -7.36 8.74 -1.15
N ALA A 240 -6.19 9.37 -1.24
CA ALA A 240 -4.92 8.66 -1.28
C ALA A 240 -4.66 7.89 0.03
N PHE A 241 -4.99 8.48 1.18
CA PHE A 241 -4.93 7.79 2.47
C PHE A 241 -5.96 6.65 2.53
N LEU A 242 -7.18 6.91 2.10
CA LEU A 242 -8.26 5.93 2.11
C LEU A 242 -7.90 4.68 1.29
N THR A 243 -7.40 4.86 0.07
CA THR A 243 -7.11 3.75 -0.85
C THR A 243 -5.73 3.13 -0.67
N GLY A 244 -4.72 3.90 -0.23
CA GLY A 244 -3.34 3.42 -0.13
C GLY A 244 -2.92 2.98 1.27
N GLY A 245 -3.57 3.50 2.32
CA GLY A 245 -3.11 3.37 3.70
C GLY A 245 -3.61 2.14 4.46
N GLN A 246 -4.59 1.42 3.95
CA GLN A 246 -5.22 0.33 4.69
C GLN A 246 -4.87 -1.04 4.13
N GLU A 247 -5.43 -1.42 2.97
CA GLU A 247 -5.37 -2.77 2.42
C GLU A 247 -3.93 -3.31 2.27
N THR A 248 -3.01 -2.45 1.89
CA THR A 248 -1.61 -2.85 1.71
C THR A 248 -0.93 -3.24 3.02
N THR A 249 -1.20 -2.51 4.11
CA THR A 249 -0.65 -2.83 5.44
C THR A 249 -1.40 -4.00 6.08
N ILE A 250 -2.71 -4.11 5.90
CA ILE A 250 -3.50 -5.30 6.27
C ILE A 250 -2.89 -6.55 5.64
N SER A 251 -2.66 -6.50 4.32
CA SER A 251 -2.06 -7.60 3.58
C SER A 251 -0.63 -7.92 4.03
N LEU A 252 0.20 -6.90 4.33
CA LEU A 252 1.53 -7.10 4.88
C LEU A 252 1.48 -7.87 6.21
N LEU A 253 0.62 -7.45 7.14
CA LEU A 253 0.49 -8.09 8.45
C LEU A 253 -0.02 -9.53 8.33
N ALA A 254 -1.03 -9.76 7.51
CA ALA A 254 -1.60 -11.08 7.31
C ALA A 254 -0.66 -12.03 6.55
N ASN A 255 0.04 -11.55 5.52
CA ASN A 255 1.02 -12.34 4.77
C ASN A 255 2.20 -12.74 5.65
N LEU A 256 2.76 -11.78 6.41
CA LEU A 256 3.88 -12.08 7.30
C LEU A 256 3.45 -13.07 8.40
N MET A 257 2.30 -12.87 9.03
CA MET A 257 1.80 -13.81 10.04
C MET A 257 1.62 -15.21 9.44
N TRP A 258 1.01 -15.30 8.27
CA TRP A 258 0.85 -16.58 7.59
C TRP A 258 2.20 -17.24 7.31
N ARG A 259 3.19 -16.51 6.75
CA ARG A 259 4.53 -17.05 6.47
C ARG A 259 5.27 -17.51 7.71
N LEU A 260 5.05 -16.86 8.83
CA LEU A 260 5.66 -17.27 10.10
C LEU A 260 5.03 -18.53 10.67
N LEU A 261 3.70 -18.68 10.51
CA LEU A 261 2.96 -19.79 11.10
C LEU A 261 2.84 -21.01 10.20
N GLU A 262 2.97 -20.87 8.85
CA GLU A 262 2.99 -22.03 7.95
C GLU A 262 4.20 -22.94 8.16
N ALA A 263 5.29 -22.40 8.74
CA ALA A 263 6.49 -23.08 9.16
C ALA A 263 6.80 -22.71 10.62
N PRO A 264 6.27 -23.46 11.60
CA PRO A 264 6.29 -23.11 13.02
C PRO A 264 7.69 -22.78 13.58
N GLU A 265 8.74 -23.34 12.98
CA GLU A 265 10.13 -23.04 13.33
C GLU A 265 10.51 -21.58 13.09
N ARG A 266 9.81 -20.86 12.17
CA ARG A 266 10.04 -19.44 11.92
C ARG A 266 9.53 -18.60 13.09
N TRP A 267 8.33 -18.91 13.61
CA TRP A 267 7.77 -18.24 14.79
C TRP A 267 8.63 -18.49 16.02
N GLU A 268 9.04 -19.75 16.23
CA GLU A 268 9.94 -20.10 17.32
C GLU A 268 11.32 -19.42 17.21
N ARG A 269 11.81 -19.21 15.97
CA ARG A 269 13.05 -18.47 15.75
C ARG A 269 12.89 -16.99 16.12
N LEU A 270 11.79 -16.33 15.73
CA LEU A 270 11.55 -14.93 16.10
C LEU A 270 11.43 -14.73 17.61
N LYS A 271 10.86 -15.67 18.34
CA LYS A 271 10.81 -15.62 19.81
C LYS A 271 12.21 -15.63 20.44
N ARG A 272 13.14 -16.38 19.86
CA ARG A 272 14.53 -16.46 20.34
C ARG A 272 15.40 -15.29 19.84
N GLU A 273 15.10 -14.78 18.68
CA GLU A 273 15.88 -13.76 17.97
C GLU A 273 14.95 -12.59 17.53
N PRO A 274 14.38 -11.79 18.47
CA PRO A 274 13.42 -10.71 18.13
C PRO A 274 14.00 -9.64 17.21
N ALA A 275 15.33 -9.51 17.13
CA ALA A 275 16.00 -8.61 16.20
C ALA A 275 15.71 -8.96 14.71
N LEU A 276 15.31 -10.20 14.42
CA LEU A 276 14.94 -10.63 13.07
C LEU A 276 13.57 -10.12 12.60
N VAL A 277 12.76 -9.47 13.45
CA VAL A 277 11.44 -8.96 13.07
C VAL A 277 11.57 -8.01 11.89
N GLU A 278 12.54 -7.12 11.87
CA GLU A 278 12.76 -6.19 10.77
C GLU A 278 13.12 -6.91 9.46
N ASN A 279 13.98 -7.92 9.54
CA ASN A 279 14.33 -8.75 8.38
C ASN A 279 13.10 -9.53 7.85
N ALA A 280 12.29 -10.09 8.75
CA ALA A 280 11.07 -10.82 8.38
C ALA A 280 10.05 -9.92 7.66
N ILE A 281 9.92 -8.65 8.10
CA ILE A 281 9.06 -7.65 7.46
C ILE A 281 9.55 -7.37 6.03
N GLU A 282 10.83 -7.04 5.86
CA GLU A 282 11.37 -6.74 4.52
C GLU A 282 11.34 -7.96 3.60
N GLU A 283 11.57 -9.16 4.14
CA GLU A 283 11.45 -10.40 3.37
C GLU A 283 10.01 -10.72 3.00
N SER A 284 9.03 -10.44 3.87
CA SER A 284 7.62 -10.57 3.54
C SER A 284 7.22 -9.59 2.42
N LEU A 285 7.66 -8.34 2.50
CA LEU A 285 7.45 -7.36 1.44
C LEU A 285 8.07 -7.80 0.12
N ARG A 286 9.26 -8.42 0.14
CA ARG A 286 9.91 -8.95 -1.04
C ARG A 286 9.15 -10.16 -1.62
N PHE A 287 8.87 -11.13 -0.78
CA PHE A 287 8.38 -12.45 -1.21
C PHE A 287 6.88 -12.47 -1.50
N ASP A 288 6.09 -11.77 -0.67
CA ASP A 288 4.64 -11.64 -0.73
C ASP A 288 4.21 -10.16 -0.79
N PRO A 289 4.58 -9.42 -1.85
CA PRO A 289 4.22 -8.01 -1.94
C PRO A 289 2.70 -7.84 -1.92
N PRO A 290 2.14 -6.95 -1.07
CA PRO A 290 0.70 -6.68 -1.01
C PRO A 290 0.09 -6.28 -2.34
N VAL A 291 0.88 -5.62 -3.20
CA VAL A 291 0.51 -5.29 -4.57
C VAL A 291 1.43 -6.04 -5.52
N LEU A 292 0.84 -6.86 -6.40
CA LEU A 292 1.58 -7.75 -7.29
C LEU A 292 2.19 -7.01 -8.49
N ALA A 293 1.52 -5.96 -8.95
CA ALA A 293 1.94 -5.18 -10.11
C ALA A 293 1.33 -3.77 -10.09
N HIS A 294 1.88 -2.86 -10.89
CA HIS A 294 1.32 -1.55 -11.17
C HIS A 294 1.40 -1.25 -12.66
N PHE A 295 0.73 -0.18 -13.07
CA PHE A 295 0.70 0.27 -14.45
C PHE A 295 1.38 1.62 -14.65
N ARG A 296 1.89 1.81 -15.87
CA ARG A 296 2.24 3.10 -16.47
C ARG A 296 1.60 3.20 -17.83
N THR A 297 1.49 4.42 -18.33
CA THR A 297 0.98 4.70 -19.67
C THR A 297 2.04 5.44 -20.46
N SER A 298 2.30 5.00 -21.71
CA SER A 298 3.27 5.68 -22.56
C SER A 298 2.74 7.05 -23.01
N LEU A 299 3.60 8.07 -22.98
CA LEU A 299 3.30 9.43 -23.45
C LEU A 299 3.59 9.63 -24.95
N CYS A 300 4.34 8.72 -25.55
CA CYS A 300 4.70 8.73 -26.97
C CYS A 300 4.88 7.29 -27.46
N PRO A 301 4.88 7.06 -28.79
CA PRO A 301 5.28 5.78 -29.34
C PRO A 301 6.68 5.40 -28.86
N THR A 302 6.86 4.17 -28.41
CA THR A 302 8.13 3.65 -27.88
C THR A 302 8.33 2.19 -28.28
N THR A 303 9.56 1.72 -28.23
CA THR A 303 9.90 0.32 -28.53
C THR A 303 10.54 -0.32 -27.30
N MET A 304 9.99 -1.45 -26.86
CA MET A 304 10.56 -2.26 -25.77
C MET A 304 10.78 -3.69 -26.26
N HIS A 305 11.97 -4.24 -26.05
CA HIS A 305 12.35 -5.59 -26.49
C HIS A 305 12.02 -5.89 -27.96
N GLY A 306 12.13 -4.88 -28.86
CA GLY A 306 11.80 -5.01 -30.29
C GLY A 306 10.30 -5.03 -30.60
N VAL A 307 9.44 -4.72 -29.63
CA VAL A 307 7.99 -4.56 -29.81
C VAL A 307 7.63 -3.07 -29.79
N ASP A 308 6.99 -2.61 -30.86
CA ASP A 308 6.51 -1.25 -30.97
C ASP A 308 5.22 -1.06 -30.17
N LEU A 309 5.22 -0.11 -29.26
CA LEU A 309 4.10 0.29 -28.44
C LEU A 309 3.62 1.68 -28.90
N PRO A 310 2.32 1.84 -29.19
CA PRO A 310 1.79 3.16 -29.54
C PRO A 310 1.79 4.11 -28.35
N GLU A 311 1.59 5.40 -28.61
CA GLU A 311 1.20 6.35 -27.58
C GLU A 311 -0.06 5.84 -26.85
N ARG A 312 -0.12 6.04 -25.52
CA ARG A 312 -1.21 5.56 -24.65
C ARG A 312 -1.21 4.04 -24.41
N ALA A 313 -0.17 3.33 -24.80
CA ALA A 313 -0.02 1.93 -24.43
C ALA A 313 0.10 1.77 -22.91
N LYS A 314 -0.59 0.79 -22.37
CA LYS A 314 -0.46 0.37 -20.96
C LYS A 314 0.69 -0.61 -20.80
N LEU A 315 1.53 -0.35 -19.82
CA LEU A 315 2.60 -1.24 -19.38
C LEU A 315 2.36 -1.64 -17.92
N MET A 316 2.11 -2.92 -17.70
CA MET A 316 2.11 -3.52 -16.37
C MET A 316 3.55 -3.93 -15.99
N PHE A 317 4.05 -3.46 -14.88
CA PHE A 317 5.29 -3.92 -14.33
C PHE A 317 5.03 -4.78 -13.08
N SER A 318 5.55 -6.02 -13.13
CA SER A 318 5.33 -7.02 -12.09
C SER A 318 6.30 -6.81 -10.93
N ILE A 319 5.77 -6.39 -9.78
CA ILE A 319 6.55 -6.24 -8.54
C ILE A 319 6.97 -7.61 -8.02
N ILE A 320 6.05 -8.59 -7.99
CA ILE A 320 6.36 -9.94 -7.49
C ILE A 320 7.39 -10.64 -8.36
N GLY A 321 7.35 -10.44 -9.68
CA GLY A 321 8.35 -10.97 -10.60
C GLY A 321 9.72 -10.31 -10.39
N ALA A 322 9.76 -8.98 -10.29
CA ALA A 322 11.00 -8.24 -10.05
C ALA A 322 11.62 -8.57 -8.68
N ASN A 323 10.81 -8.71 -7.65
CA ASN A 323 11.25 -9.07 -6.30
C ASN A 323 11.83 -10.50 -6.19
N ARG A 324 11.67 -11.30 -7.23
CA ARG A 324 12.23 -12.66 -7.32
C ARG A 324 13.29 -12.79 -8.41
N ASP A 325 13.87 -11.67 -8.83
CA ASP A 325 14.93 -11.67 -9.82
C ASP A 325 16.26 -12.24 -9.25
N PRO A 326 16.78 -13.38 -9.78
CA PRO A 326 18.01 -13.98 -9.29
C PRO A 326 19.26 -13.13 -9.57
N ALA A 327 19.17 -12.13 -10.45
CA ALA A 327 20.27 -11.18 -10.66
C ALA A 327 20.41 -10.18 -9.51
N ILE A 328 19.39 -10.06 -8.64
CA ILE A 328 19.31 -9.08 -7.54
C ILE A 328 19.26 -9.78 -6.18
N PHE A 329 18.55 -10.90 -6.08
CA PHE A 329 18.29 -11.61 -4.82
C PHE A 329 18.88 -13.03 -4.89
N GLU A 330 19.71 -13.37 -3.91
CA GLU A 330 20.20 -14.74 -3.75
C GLU A 330 19.05 -15.64 -3.31
N ASP A 331 18.93 -16.83 -3.90
CA ASP A 331 17.85 -17.79 -3.61
C ASP A 331 16.46 -17.09 -3.55
N PRO A 332 16.01 -16.51 -4.69
CA PRO A 332 14.86 -15.60 -4.71
C PRO A 332 13.52 -16.30 -4.43
N GLU A 333 13.45 -17.62 -4.64
CA GLU A 333 12.24 -18.43 -4.44
C GLU A 333 12.07 -18.95 -3.01
N SER A 334 13.01 -18.63 -2.11
CA SER A 334 12.92 -18.99 -0.69
C SER A 334 12.57 -17.79 0.18
N PHE A 335 11.68 -17.99 1.16
CA PHE A 335 11.41 -17.01 2.21
C PHE A 335 12.49 -17.13 3.30
N ARG A 336 13.36 -16.14 3.40
CA ARG A 336 14.55 -16.17 4.27
C ARG A 336 14.57 -15.00 5.23
N MET A 337 14.22 -15.22 6.51
CA MET A 337 14.29 -14.19 7.56
C MET A 337 15.73 -13.74 7.88
N ASP A 338 16.73 -14.49 7.48
CA ASP A 338 18.15 -14.17 7.63
C ASP A 338 18.79 -13.53 6.39
N ARG A 339 17.97 -13.21 5.37
CA ARG A 339 18.46 -12.43 4.22
C ARG A 339 19.05 -11.12 4.72
N PRO A 340 20.25 -10.72 4.27
CA PRO A 340 20.84 -9.46 4.67
C PRO A 340 19.87 -8.31 4.42
N LEU A 341 19.65 -7.46 5.45
CA LEU A 341 18.64 -6.39 5.39
C LEU A 341 18.86 -5.45 4.21
N GLY A 342 20.12 -5.17 3.86
CA GLY A 342 20.46 -4.36 2.69
C GLY A 342 20.10 -5.03 1.34
N GLU A 343 20.01 -6.36 1.31
CA GLU A 343 19.50 -7.09 0.15
C GLU A 343 17.96 -7.13 0.16
N ALA A 344 17.34 -7.52 1.27
CA ALA A 344 15.89 -7.57 1.39
C ALA A 344 15.24 -6.24 1.00
N ARG A 345 15.79 -5.12 1.46
CA ARG A 345 15.33 -3.74 1.14
C ARG A 345 15.46 -3.31 -0.32
N LYS A 346 16.06 -4.12 -1.18
CA LYS A 346 16.04 -3.84 -2.62
C LYS A 346 14.69 -4.12 -3.27
N HIS A 347 13.75 -4.76 -2.57
CA HIS A 347 12.43 -5.04 -3.11
C HIS A 347 11.71 -3.77 -3.61
N LEU A 348 10.84 -3.94 -4.62
CA LEU A 348 10.08 -2.84 -5.24
C LEU A 348 8.65 -2.70 -4.71
N SER A 349 8.31 -3.30 -3.56
CA SER A 349 6.95 -3.29 -3.00
C SER A 349 6.47 -1.91 -2.56
N PHE A 350 7.38 -0.99 -2.34
CA PHE A 350 7.09 0.43 -2.13
C PHE A 350 7.38 1.29 -3.38
N GLY A 351 7.61 0.66 -4.52
CA GLY A 351 8.04 1.36 -5.73
C GLY A 351 9.49 1.86 -5.65
N SER A 352 9.82 2.80 -6.51
CA SER A 352 11.12 3.48 -6.59
C SER A 352 10.94 4.86 -7.23
N GLY A 353 11.99 5.69 -7.22
CA GLY A 353 12.00 6.99 -7.90
C GLY A 353 11.00 7.98 -7.32
N VAL A 354 10.48 8.83 -8.21
CA VAL A 354 9.66 9.99 -7.83
C VAL A 354 8.33 9.61 -7.14
N HIS A 355 7.79 8.43 -7.44
CA HIS A 355 6.56 7.90 -6.83
C HIS A 355 6.82 6.88 -5.71
N PHE A 356 8.02 6.80 -5.14
CA PHE A 356 8.28 5.94 -3.98
C PHE A 356 7.24 6.17 -2.88
N CYS A 357 6.70 5.10 -2.30
CA CYS A 357 5.60 5.17 -1.35
C CYS A 357 5.90 6.07 -0.14
N MET A 358 5.07 7.09 0.09
CA MET A 358 5.20 7.98 1.25
C MET A 358 4.85 7.28 2.56
N GLY A 359 3.95 6.29 2.52
CA GLY A 359 3.53 5.49 3.67
C GLY A 359 4.53 4.39 4.08
N ALA A 360 5.61 4.17 3.32
CA ALA A 360 6.56 3.10 3.64
C ALA A 360 7.14 3.14 5.07
N PRO A 361 7.46 4.30 5.66
CA PRO A 361 7.94 4.36 7.04
C PRO A 361 6.89 3.97 8.08
N ILE A 362 5.61 4.37 7.87
CA ILE A 362 4.53 4.06 8.81
C ILE A 362 4.13 2.58 8.73
N ALA A 363 4.03 1.99 7.53
CA ALA A 363 3.74 0.58 7.35
C ALA A 363 4.79 -0.33 8.03
N ARG A 364 6.08 0.03 7.90
CA ARG A 364 7.17 -0.66 8.61
C ARG A 364 7.08 -0.51 10.13
N LEU A 365 6.73 0.69 10.61
CA LEU A 365 6.57 0.96 12.02
C LEU A 365 5.40 0.16 12.62
N GLU A 366 4.24 0.16 11.95
CA GLU A 366 3.09 -0.65 12.33
C GLU A 366 3.45 -2.14 12.44
N ALA A 367 4.03 -2.71 11.39
CA ALA A 367 4.42 -4.10 11.38
C ALA A 367 5.47 -4.41 12.47
N LYS A 368 6.47 -3.56 12.68
CA LYS A 368 7.51 -3.75 13.69
C LYS A 368 6.92 -3.79 15.10
N ILE A 369 6.07 -2.84 15.45
CA ILE A 369 5.44 -2.77 16.78
C ILE A 369 4.48 -3.95 16.96
N ALA A 370 3.64 -4.22 15.94
CA ALA A 370 2.68 -5.32 15.98
C ALA A 370 3.34 -6.67 16.25
N PHE A 371 4.36 -7.03 15.49
CA PHE A 371 5.02 -8.33 15.65
C PHE A 371 5.84 -8.42 16.93
N ALA A 372 6.50 -7.35 17.39
CA ALA A 372 7.16 -7.34 18.67
C ALA A 372 6.18 -7.64 19.82
N LYS A 373 5.01 -6.99 19.82
CA LYS A 373 3.98 -7.19 20.85
C LYS A 373 3.29 -8.56 20.75
N LEU A 374 3.00 -9.04 19.55
CA LEU A 374 2.41 -10.36 19.36
C LEU A 374 3.32 -11.49 19.83
N ILE A 375 4.63 -11.41 19.58
CA ILE A 375 5.63 -12.38 20.03
C ILE A 375 5.66 -12.43 21.57
N GLU A 376 5.62 -11.28 22.24
CA GLU A 376 5.62 -11.18 23.69
C GLU A 376 4.30 -11.68 24.29
N ALA A 377 3.18 -11.25 23.74
CA ALA A 377 1.86 -11.42 24.32
C ALA A 377 1.22 -12.77 24.01
N LEU A 378 1.47 -13.34 22.83
CA LEU A 378 0.85 -14.56 22.30
C LEU A 378 1.93 -15.52 21.74
N PRO A 379 2.88 -15.99 22.58
CA PRO A 379 4.03 -16.76 22.12
C PRO A 379 3.67 -18.12 21.51
N ASN A 380 2.47 -18.64 21.77
CA ASN A 380 1.99 -19.94 21.30
C ASN A 380 1.10 -19.82 20.03
N LEU A 381 1.14 -18.69 19.34
CA LEU A 381 0.39 -18.50 18.10
C LEU A 381 0.73 -19.59 17.07
N ARG A 382 -0.33 -20.19 16.48
CA ARG A 382 -0.25 -21.22 15.45
C ARG A 382 -1.44 -21.14 14.50
N LEU A 383 -1.31 -21.68 13.30
CA LEU A 383 -2.44 -21.84 12.40
C LEU A 383 -3.48 -22.82 12.99
N ASP A 384 -4.76 -22.50 12.82
CA ASP A 384 -5.90 -23.30 13.32
C ASP A 384 -6.92 -23.59 12.21
N GLY A 385 -6.46 -23.75 10.98
CA GLY A 385 -7.32 -24.11 9.84
C GLY A 385 -6.83 -23.58 8.50
N PRO A 386 -7.60 -23.79 7.44
CA PRO A 386 -7.26 -23.32 6.11
C PRO A 386 -7.37 -21.80 6.02
N THR A 387 -6.46 -21.20 5.27
CA THR A 387 -6.44 -19.77 5.00
C THR A 387 -7.12 -19.47 3.67
N GLU A 388 -7.69 -18.25 3.53
CA GLU A 388 -8.24 -17.78 2.28
C GLU A 388 -7.51 -16.52 1.81
N ARG A 389 -7.29 -16.43 0.51
CA ARG A 389 -6.60 -15.35 -0.14
C ARG A 389 -7.59 -14.31 -0.67
N ILE A 390 -7.16 -13.06 -0.74
CA ILE A 390 -7.90 -12.02 -1.45
C ILE A 390 -8.13 -12.41 -2.91
N GLY A 391 -9.34 -12.26 -3.40
CA GLY A 391 -9.77 -12.62 -4.76
C GLY A 391 -9.37 -11.58 -5.82
N SER A 392 -8.10 -11.16 -5.84
CA SER A 392 -7.60 -10.13 -6.76
C SER A 392 -6.40 -10.63 -7.55
N TRP A 393 -6.25 -10.16 -8.79
CA TRP A 393 -5.07 -10.40 -9.62
C TRP A 393 -3.99 -9.33 -9.45
N MET A 394 -4.33 -8.25 -8.74
CA MET A 394 -3.43 -7.13 -8.45
C MET A 394 -2.98 -7.09 -7.00
N HIS A 395 -3.71 -7.73 -6.09
CA HIS A 395 -3.39 -7.75 -4.66
C HIS A 395 -3.10 -9.16 -4.15
N TRP A 396 -2.24 -9.22 -3.17
CA TRP A 396 -1.86 -10.45 -2.49
C TRP A 396 -1.96 -10.27 -0.98
N GLY A 397 -2.91 -10.93 -0.36
CA GLY A 397 -3.20 -10.86 1.06
C GLY A 397 -4.01 -12.06 1.53
N ARG A 398 -4.11 -12.25 2.84
CA ARG A 398 -4.99 -13.23 3.47
C ARG A 398 -6.21 -12.51 4.04
N VAL A 399 -7.40 -12.86 3.56
CA VAL A 399 -8.69 -12.33 4.05
C VAL A 399 -9.32 -13.25 5.08
N LYS A 400 -8.72 -14.45 5.27
CA LYS A 400 -9.04 -15.37 6.36
C LYS A 400 -7.76 -16.06 6.82
N LEU A 401 -7.47 -15.94 8.09
CA LEU A 401 -6.27 -16.49 8.71
C LEU A 401 -6.59 -17.01 10.13
N PRO A 402 -7.20 -18.22 10.22
CA PRO A 402 -7.54 -18.81 11.50
C PRO A 402 -6.28 -19.12 12.31
N VAL A 403 -6.26 -18.68 13.56
CA VAL A 403 -5.16 -18.88 14.50
C VAL A 403 -5.66 -19.31 15.87
N ALA A 404 -4.81 -20.00 16.62
CA ALA A 404 -5.00 -20.30 18.03
C ALA A 404 -3.73 -19.91 18.81
N TRP A 405 -3.91 -19.60 20.12
CA TRP A 405 -2.81 -19.11 20.97
C TRP A 405 -2.82 -19.66 22.41
N GLY A 406 -3.73 -20.58 22.72
CA GLY A 406 -3.79 -21.28 24.00
C GLY A 406 -2.84 -22.47 24.09
#